data_d7f19618b8541c49036308fba84113d3
#
_entry.id   d7f19618b8541c49036308fba84113d3
#
_cell.length_a   1.000
_cell.length_b   1.000
_cell.length_c   1.000
_cell.angle_alpha   90.00
_cell.angle_beta   90.00
_cell.angle_gamma   90.00
#
_symmetry.space_group_name_H-M   'P 1'
#
loop_
_entity.id
_entity.type
_entity.pdbx_description
1 polymer ?
#
loop_
_entity_poly.entity_id
_entity_poly.type
_entity_poly.pdbx_seq_one_letter_code
_entity_poly.pdbx_strand_id
1 'polypeptide(L)'
;KLVHQHEYEKSSAIVNDGGGMYVYLNTYSVEVQKYAPPQYTLSAIYYVVHTSHYQAEIMENKLTVNYDANYSLATLIKSSNMMNPSPSMLALIEASESKSGLFMSSTDSAIYTLDGALKRTPSLKNTRNLPIHRKNILMYDLADAMFMAAYQQHFDDIVVQ
;
A
#
# COMPACT_ATOMS: atom_id res chain seq x y z
N LYS A 1 -12.61 2.94 2.19
CA LYS A 1 -11.92 2.92 3.50
C LYS A 1 -10.71 3.84 3.46
N LEU A 2 -10.62 4.75 4.41
CA LEU A 2 -9.44 5.60 4.59
C LEU A 2 -8.26 4.71 5.08
N VAL A 3 -7.14 4.77 4.36
CA VAL A 3 -5.94 3.98 4.68
C VAL A 3 -4.82 4.88 5.19
N HIS A 4 -4.68 6.07 4.61
CA HIS A 4 -3.63 7.00 4.98
C HIS A 4 -4.13 8.44 4.91
N GLN A 5 -3.66 9.27 5.84
CA GLN A 5 -4.00 10.68 5.91
C GLN A 5 -2.75 11.47 6.31
N HIS A 6 -2.51 12.54 5.59
CA HIS A 6 -1.49 13.53 5.92
C HIS A 6 -2.07 14.93 5.74
N GLU A 7 -2.09 15.70 6.80
CA GLU A 7 -2.54 17.09 6.76
C GLU A 7 -1.33 18.02 6.69
N TYR A 8 -1.39 18.96 5.78
CA TYR A 8 -0.35 19.97 5.64
C TYR A 8 -0.60 21.11 6.62
N GLU A 9 0.42 21.49 7.36
CA GLU A 9 0.32 22.62 8.26
C GLU A 9 0.05 23.91 7.48
N LYS A 10 -0.85 24.72 8.00
CA LYS A 10 -1.13 26.03 7.44
C LYS A 10 0.06 26.93 7.72
N SER A 11 0.87 27.18 6.72
CA SER A 11 2.06 28.03 6.79
C SER A 11 1.75 29.39 6.14
N SER A 12 2.37 30.45 6.68
CA SER A 12 2.39 31.76 6.02
C SER A 12 3.24 31.77 4.75
N ALA A 13 3.98 30.73 4.47
CA ALA A 13 4.67 30.55 3.19
C ALA A 13 3.68 30.18 2.09
N ILE A 14 3.91 30.72 0.91
CA ILE A 14 3.03 30.66 -0.28
C ILE A 14 2.72 29.21 -0.74
N VAL A 15 3.36 28.20 -0.18
CA VAL A 15 3.37 26.82 -0.70
C VAL A 15 2.45 25.88 0.09
N ASN A 16 1.95 26.26 1.25
CA ASN A 16 1.15 25.37 2.10
C ASN A 16 -0.08 26.08 2.64
N ASP A 17 -1.23 25.72 2.12
CA ASP A 17 -2.53 26.36 2.42
C ASP A 17 -3.38 25.59 3.44
N GLY A 18 -2.80 24.60 4.11
CA GLY A 18 -3.49 23.78 5.12
C GLY A 18 -4.35 22.67 4.53
N GLY A 19 -4.12 22.28 3.27
CA GLY A 19 -4.77 21.11 2.68
C GLY A 19 -4.15 19.80 3.16
N GLY A 20 -4.54 18.69 2.55
CA GLY A 20 -4.04 17.38 2.92
C GLY A 20 -4.04 16.38 1.77
N MET A 21 -3.44 15.24 2.05
CA MET A 21 -3.46 14.06 1.19
C MET A 21 -4.16 12.93 1.92
N TYR A 22 -5.15 12.32 1.28
CA TYR A 22 -5.93 11.23 1.84
C TYR A 22 -5.90 10.07 0.86
N VAL A 23 -5.63 8.86 1.35
CA VAL A 23 -5.59 7.66 0.51
C VAL A 23 -6.72 6.73 0.94
N TYR A 24 -7.59 6.42 -0.01
CA TYR A 24 -8.75 5.55 0.19
C TYR A 24 -8.63 4.29 -0.64
N LEU A 25 -8.88 3.14 -0.02
CA LEU A 25 -9.06 1.88 -0.71
C LEU A 25 -10.54 1.64 -0.98
N ASN A 26 -10.89 1.36 -2.24
CA ASN A 26 -12.21 0.81 -2.55
C ASN A 26 -12.21 -0.68 -2.21
N THR A 27 -12.70 -1.03 -1.02
CA THR A 27 -12.70 -2.41 -0.54
C THR A 27 -13.55 -3.34 -1.38
N TYR A 28 -14.59 -2.81 -2.04
CA TYR A 28 -15.44 -3.58 -2.95
C TYR A 28 -14.75 -3.94 -4.27
N SER A 29 -13.69 -3.23 -4.62
CA SER A 29 -12.91 -3.48 -5.83
C SER A 29 -11.83 -4.55 -5.65
N VAL A 30 -11.60 -5.02 -4.43
CA VAL A 30 -10.57 -6.03 -4.17
C VAL A 30 -10.94 -7.35 -4.84
N GLU A 31 -10.06 -7.80 -5.73
CA GLU A 31 -10.22 -9.05 -6.46
C GLU A 31 -9.04 -9.97 -6.20
N VAL A 32 -9.34 -11.25 -5.95
CA VAL A 32 -8.33 -12.29 -5.83
C VAL A 32 -7.95 -12.76 -7.24
N GLN A 33 -6.75 -12.44 -7.67
CA GLN A 33 -6.19 -12.87 -8.95
C GLN A 33 -5.51 -14.23 -8.85
N LYS A 34 -4.90 -14.50 -7.70
CA LYS A 34 -4.23 -15.76 -7.43
C LYS A 34 -4.35 -16.10 -5.94
N TYR A 35 -4.77 -17.31 -5.65
CA TYR A 35 -4.73 -17.89 -4.32
C TYR A 35 -3.94 -19.20 -4.38
N ALA A 36 -2.68 -19.14 -4.02
CA ALA A 36 -1.77 -20.30 -4.01
C ALA A 36 -0.76 -20.15 -2.86
N PRO A 37 -1.22 -20.28 -1.61
CA PRO A 37 -0.32 -20.11 -0.46
C PRO A 37 0.98 -20.90 -0.63
N PRO A 38 2.13 -20.31 -0.33
CA PRO A 38 2.36 -19.02 0.34
C PRO A 38 2.26 -17.79 -0.56
N GLN A 39 1.85 -17.95 -1.81
CA GLN A 39 1.77 -16.85 -2.77
C GLN A 39 0.33 -16.43 -3.04
N TYR A 40 0.13 -15.11 -3.12
CA TYR A 40 -1.16 -14.50 -3.38
C TYR A 40 -1.00 -13.34 -4.36
N THR A 41 -2.02 -13.07 -5.15
CA THR A 41 -2.09 -11.87 -5.98
C THR A 41 -3.46 -11.25 -5.83
N LEU A 42 -3.50 -9.98 -5.46
CA LEU A 42 -4.72 -9.19 -5.34
C LEU A 42 -4.64 -7.95 -6.23
N SER A 43 -5.78 -7.51 -6.71
CA SER A 43 -5.91 -6.20 -7.35
C SER A 43 -7.01 -5.38 -6.70
N ALA A 44 -6.89 -4.07 -6.75
CA ALA A 44 -7.89 -3.16 -6.22
C ALA A 44 -7.75 -1.76 -6.83
N ILE A 45 -8.81 -0.99 -6.68
CA ILE A 45 -8.81 0.44 -7.01
C ILE A 45 -8.61 1.24 -5.73
N TYR A 46 -7.72 2.21 -5.78
CA TYR A 46 -7.51 3.16 -4.70
C TYR A 46 -7.48 4.59 -5.22
N TYR A 47 -7.76 5.51 -4.32
CA TYR A 47 -7.84 6.94 -4.62
C TYR A 47 -6.86 7.71 -3.76
N VAL A 48 -6.17 8.67 -4.37
CA VAL A 48 -5.39 9.66 -3.65
C VAL A 48 -6.10 11.01 -3.82
N VAL A 49 -6.55 11.58 -2.71
CA VAL A 49 -7.28 12.86 -2.71
C VAL A 49 -6.35 13.94 -2.17
N HIS A 50 -6.07 14.94 -2.99
CA HIS A 50 -5.36 16.15 -2.58
C HIS A 50 -6.36 17.29 -2.44
N THR A 51 -6.31 17.99 -1.32
CA THR A 51 -7.24 19.09 -1.01
C THR A 51 -6.56 20.44 -0.90
N SER A 52 -5.27 20.55 -1.23
CA SER A 52 -4.56 21.82 -1.17
C SER A 52 -5.04 22.77 -2.28
N HIS A 53 -4.91 24.07 -2.04
CA HIS A 53 -5.28 25.10 -3.03
C HIS A 53 -4.55 24.92 -4.36
N TYR A 54 -3.29 24.46 -4.32
CA TYR A 54 -2.44 24.24 -5.49
C TYR A 54 -2.67 22.89 -6.15
N GLN A 55 -3.24 21.94 -5.43
CA GLN A 55 -3.48 20.60 -5.93
C GLN A 55 -4.79 20.06 -5.32
N ALA A 56 -5.90 20.43 -5.95
CA ALA A 56 -7.24 19.97 -5.56
C ALA A 56 -7.72 18.96 -6.60
N GLU A 57 -7.38 17.69 -6.38
CA GLU A 57 -7.70 16.63 -7.33
C GLU A 57 -7.83 15.26 -6.67
N ILE A 58 -8.51 14.36 -7.36
CA ILE A 58 -8.63 12.95 -7.00
C ILE A 58 -7.92 12.13 -8.07
N MET A 59 -6.94 11.34 -7.65
CA MET A 59 -6.27 10.38 -8.53
C MET A 59 -6.83 8.99 -8.25
N GLU A 60 -7.39 8.35 -9.27
CA GLU A 60 -7.82 6.95 -9.23
C GLU A 60 -6.75 6.09 -9.87
N ASN A 61 -6.37 5.02 -9.18
CA ASN A 61 -5.37 4.07 -9.68
C ASN A 61 -5.84 2.64 -9.46
N LYS A 62 -5.47 1.75 -10.38
CA LYS A 62 -5.57 0.31 -10.19
C LYS A 62 -4.21 -0.23 -9.75
N LEU A 63 -4.22 -0.99 -8.67
CA LEU A 63 -3.02 -1.58 -8.07
C LEU A 63 -3.16 -3.10 -8.09
N THR A 64 -2.09 -3.78 -8.49
CA THR A 64 -1.94 -5.23 -8.33
C THR A 64 -0.77 -5.49 -7.40
N VAL A 65 -0.99 -6.30 -6.37
CA VAL A 65 0.04 -6.67 -5.39
C VAL A 65 0.23 -8.18 -5.41
N ASN A 66 1.49 -8.58 -5.52
CA ASN A 66 1.93 -9.95 -5.32
C ASN A 66 2.48 -10.09 -3.90
N TYR A 67 2.01 -11.09 -3.17
CA TYR A 67 2.36 -11.37 -1.78
C TYR A 67 3.09 -12.72 -1.72
N ASP A 68 4.22 -12.75 -1.03
CA ASP A 68 4.92 -14.00 -0.69
C ASP A 68 5.01 -14.11 0.83
N ALA A 69 4.18 -14.96 1.41
CA ALA A 69 4.09 -15.13 2.86
C ALA A 69 5.32 -15.80 3.48
N ASN A 70 6.24 -16.31 2.68
CA ASN A 70 7.55 -16.75 3.20
C ASN A 70 8.32 -15.59 3.84
N TYR A 71 8.00 -14.35 3.47
CA TYR A 71 8.63 -13.13 4.03
C TYR A 71 7.74 -12.37 5.02
N SER A 72 6.58 -12.92 5.41
CA SER A 72 5.77 -12.30 6.47
C SER A 72 6.54 -12.30 7.79
N LEU A 73 6.26 -11.33 8.66
CA LEU A 73 6.95 -11.25 9.97
C LEU A 73 6.72 -12.52 10.78
N ALA A 74 5.49 -13.03 10.84
CA ALA A 74 5.18 -14.24 11.58
C ALA A 74 5.97 -15.45 11.06
N THR A 75 6.13 -15.59 9.74
CA THR A 75 6.92 -16.67 9.15
C THR A 75 8.41 -16.51 9.47
N LEU A 76 8.94 -15.29 9.36
CA LEU A 76 10.35 -15.02 9.68
C LEU A 76 10.64 -15.27 11.16
N ILE A 77 9.75 -14.88 12.06
CA ILE A 77 9.88 -15.13 13.49
C ILE A 77 9.83 -16.65 13.78
N LYS A 78 8.91 -17.36 13.17
CA LYS A 78 8.79 -18.81 13.30
C LYS A 78 10.06 -19.54 12.82
N SER A 79 10.57 -19.17 11.65
CA SER A 79 11.75 -19.81 11.07
C SER A 79 13.02 -19.55 11.87
N SER A 80 13.05 -18.52 12.69
CA SER A 80 14.18 -18.22 13.59
C SER A 80 14.11 -18.97 14.93
N ASN A 81 13.05 -19.74 15.22
CA ASN A 81 12.79 -20.42 16.50
C ASN A 81 12.75 -19.48 17.72
N MET A 82 12.35 -18.24 17.54
CA MET A 82 12.32 -17.26 18.62
C MET A 82 10.89 -16.90 19.01
N MET A 83 10.55 -17.08 20.29
CA MET A 83 9.30 -16.60 20.87
C MET A 83 9.34 -15.08 21.06
N ASN A 84 10.53 -14.53 21.34
CA ASN A 84 10.78 -13.09 21.41
C ASN A 84 11.93 -12.74 20.46
N PRO A 85 11.72 -11.87 19.47
CA PRO A 85 12.79 -11.50 18.56
C PRO A 85 13.94 -10.84 19.33
N SER A 86 15.14 -11.40 19.19
CA SER A 86 16.37 -10.79 19.74
C SER A 86 16.68 -9.49 18.97
N PRO A 87 17.54 -8.62 19.52
CA PRO A 87 18.04 -7.45 18.77
C PRO A 87 18.64 -7.81 17.41
N SER A 88 19.33 -8.96 17.33
CA SER A 88 19.90 -9.47 16.07
C SER A 88 18.79 -9.81 15.06
N MET A 89 17.69 -10.34 15.53
CA MET A 89 16.54 -10.70 14.70
C MET A 89 15.83 -9.45 14.18
N LEU A 90 15.62 -8.47 15.05
CA LEU A 90 15.06 -7.17 14.66
C LEU A 90 15.96 -6.47 13.64
N ALA A 91 17.28 -6.54 13.82
CA ALA A 91 18.25 -6.02 12.85
C ALA A 91 18.16 -6.75 11.49
N LEU A 92 17.95 -8.08 11.50
CA LEU A 92 17.72 -8.85 10.28
C LEU A 92 16.41 -8.47 9.59
N ILE A 93 15.34 -8.26 10.36
CA ILE A 93 14.06 -7.80 9.84
C ILE A 93 14.22 -6.40 9.22
N GLU A 94 14.90 -5.50 9.90
CA GLU A 94 15.19 -4.16 9.37
C GLU A 94 16.08 -4.22 8.12
N ALA A 95 17.12 -5.06 8.11
CA ALA A 95 17.98 -5.26 6.96
C ALA A 95 17.23 -5.94 5.80
N SER A 96 16.20 -6.74 6.09
CA SER A 96 15.34 -7.37 5.10
C SER A 96 14.16 -6.50 4.68
N GLU A 97 14.13 -5.23 5.05
CA GLU A 97 13.06 -4.30 4.65
C GLU A 97 12.90 -4.21 3.13
N SER A 98 13.97 -4.44 2.37
CA SER A 98 13.91 -4.61 0.92
C SER A 98 13.21 -5.92 0.50
N LYS A 99 12.94 -6.83 1.45
CA LYS A 99 12.30 -8.13 1.20
C LYS A 99 11.08 -8.29 2.09
N SER A 100 10.09 -7.43 1.91
CA SER A 100 8.80 -7.58 2.59
C SER A 100 7.97 -8.75 2.06
N GLY A 101 8.36 -9.29 0.89
CA GLY A 101 7.57 -10.26 0.14
C GLY A 101 6.42 -9.64 -0.65
N LEU A 102 6.35 -8.32 -0.69
CA LEU A 102 5.31 -7.58 -1.40
C LEU A 102 5.88 -6.87 -2.62
N PHE A 103 5.21 -7.06 -3.76
CA PHE A 103 5.57 -6.42 -5.03
C PHE A 103 4.33 -5.80 -5.64
N MET A 104 4.44 -4.61 -6.18
CA MET A 104 3.33 -3.89 -6.76
C MET A 104 3.50 -3.62 -8.25
N SER A 105 2.38 -3.60 -8.94
CA SER A 105 2.26 -3.10 -10.29
C SER A 105 1.08 -2.13 -10.33
N SER A 106 1.27 -0.97 -10.94
CA SER A 106 0.24 0.05 -11.05
C SER A 106 -0.15 0.26 -12.50
N THR A 107 -1.46 0.31 -12.76
CA THR A 107 -2.04 0.52 -14.09
C THR A 107 -3.22 1.48 -13.98
N ASP A 108 -3.70 1.98 -15.12
CA ASP A 108 -4.98 2.66 -15.27
C ASP A 108 -5.20 3.82 -14.27
N SER A 109 -4.53 4.94 -14.51
CA SER A 109 -4.74 6.15 -13.72
C SER A 109 -5.71 7.10 -14.41
N ALA A 110 -6.58 7.72 -13.61
CA ALA A 110 -7.43 8.82 -14.03
C ALA A 110 -7.41 9.90 -12.95
N ILE A 111 -7.46 11.16 -13.37
CA ILE A 111 -7.46 12.29 -12.45
C ILE A 111 -8.75 13.06 -12.62
N TYR A 112 -9.42 13.31 -11.50
CA TYR A 112 -10.71 14.01 -11.42
C TYR A 112 -10.56 15.27 -10.59
N THR A 113 -11.42 16.23 -10.85
CA THR A 113 -11.65 17.35 -9.95
C THR A 113 -12.33 16.87 -8.67
N LEU A 114 -12.33 17.67 -7.60
CA LEU A 114 -12.95 17.27 -6.32
C LEU A 114 -14.47 17.06 -6.44
N ASP A 115 -15.12 17.67 -7.43
CA ASP A 115 -16.55 17.44 -7.71
C ASP A 115 -16.82 16.21 -8.59
N GLY A 116 -15.76 15.47 -8.98
CA GLY A 116 -15.89 14.21 -9.71
C GLY A 116 -15.83 14.31 -11.24
N ALA A 117 -15.57 15.49 -11.81
CA ALA A 117 -15.40 15.65 -13.25
C ALA A 117 -14.02 15.13 -13.69
N LEU A 118 -13.98 14.38 -14.79
CA LEU A 118 -12.72 13.87 -15.34
C LEU A 118 -11.86 15.06 -15.83
N LYS A 119 -10.63 15.14 -15.29
CA LYS A 119 -9.69 16.21 -15.62
C LYS A 119 -8.68 15.77 -16.68
N ARG A 120 -8.07 14.59 -16.50
CA ARG A 120 -7.12 14.01 -17.44
C ARG A 120 -6.89 12.53 -17.12
N THR A 121 -6.40 11.80 -18.12
CA THR A 121 -5.87 10.44 -17.96
C THR A 121 -4.36 10.49 -18.18
N PRO A 122 -3.54 10.41 -17.12
CA PRO A 122 -2.09 10.46 -17.30
C PRO A 122 -1.61 9.27 -18.09
N SER A 123 -0.69 9.52 -19.02
CA SER A 123 0.07 8.46 -19.68
C SER A 123 1.16 7.98 -18.73
N LEU A 124 0.79 7.20 -17.71
CA LEU A 124 1.76 6.63 -16.78
C LEU A 124 2.42 5.41 -17.41
N LYS A 125 3.74 5.34 -17.28
CA LYS A 125 4.44 4.09 -17.53
C LYS A 125 3.93 3.07 -16.53
N ASN A 126 3.39 1.95 -17.02
CA ASN A 126 3.02 0.85 -16.15
C ASN A 126 4.25 0.42 -15.35
N THR A 127 4.15 0.53 -14.03
CA THR A 127 5.17 -0.02 -13.15
C THR A 127 4.89 -1.50 -12.96
N ARG A 128 5.94 -2.33 -12.99
CA ARG A 128 5.81 -3.78 -12.86
C ARG A 128 6.73 -4.30 -11.75
N ASN A 129 6.15 -5.07 -10.84
CA ASN A 129 6.89 -5.80 -9.81
C ASN A 129 7.88 -4.95 -9.02
N LEU A 130 7.49 -3.75 -8.65
CA LEU A 130 8.28 -2.92 -7.76
C LEU A 130 8.15 -3.42 -6.33
N PRO A 131 9.25 -3.65 -5.61
CA PRO A 131 9.17 -4.08 -4.23
C PRO A 131 8.54 -2.99 -3.35
N ILE A 132 7.70 -3.41 -2.42
CA ILE A 132 7.13 -2.53 -1.39
C ILE A 132 7.97 -2.72 -0.12
N HIS A 133 8.68 -1.68 0.29
CA HIS A 133 9.43 -1.70 1.55
C HIS A 133 8.50 -1.44 2.73
N ARG A 134 8.74 -2.11 3.87
CA ARG A 134 7.95 -1.87 5.09
C ARG A 134 8.00 -0.42 5.56
N LYS A 135 9.09 0.28 5.30
CA LYS A 135 9.23 1.72 5.59
C LYS A 135 8.37 2.61 4.71
N ASN A 136 7.94 2.13 3.55
CA ASN A 136 6.95 2.82 2.74
C ASN A 136 5.57 2.58 3.35
N ILE A 137 5.29 3.28 4.44
CA ILE A 137 4.11 3.07 5.27
C ILE A 137 2.83 3.15 4.45
N LEU A 138 2.73 4.13 3.54
CA LEU A 138 1.55 4.32 2.70
C LEU A 138 1.27 3.09 1.83
N MET A 139 2.25 2.64 1.06
CA MET A 139 2.07 1.51 0.13
C MET A 139 1.96 0.19 0.88
N TYR A 140 2.69 0.04 1.97
CA TYR A 140 2.60 -1.16 2.81
C TYR A 140 1.22 -1.27 3.47
N ASP A 141 0.71 -0.19 4.05
CA ASP A 141 -0.62 -0.16 4.66
C ASP A 141 -1.72 -0.38 3.64
N LEU A 142 -1.57 0.16 2.43
CA LEU A 142 -2.50 -0.07 1.33
C LEU A 142 -2.54 -1.54 0.93
N ALA A 143 -1.38 -2.17 0.75
CA ALA A 143 -1.29 -3.59 0.42
C ALA A 143 -1.85 -4.48 1.54
N ASP A 144 -1.57 -4.15 2.81
CA ASP A 144 -2.12 -4.88 3.95
C ASP A 144 -3.65 -4.69 4.07
N ALA A 145 -4.15 -3.49 3.80
CA ALA A 145 -5.60 -3.24 3.79
C ALA A 145 -6.31 -4.05 2.69
N MET A 146 -5.69 -4.23 1.53
CA MET A 146 -6.19 -5.12 0.48
C MET A 146 -6.24 -6.56 0.96
N PHE A 147 -5.17 -7.03 1.60
CA PHE A 147 -5.09 -8.39 2.14
C PHE A 147 -6.14 -8.63 3.23
N MET A 148 -6.30 -7.67 4.13
CA MET A 148 -7.34 -7.70 5.16
C MET A 148 -8.74 -7.74 4.55
N ALA A 149 -9.01 -6.96 3.50
CA ALA A 149 -10.30 -6.97 2.81
C ALA A 149 -10.61 -8.32 2.15
N ALA A 150 -9.59 -8.99 1.60
CA ALA A 150 -9.75 -10.28 0.95
C ALA A 150 -9.86 -11.45 1.93
N TYR A 151 -9.04 -11.45 2.98
CA TYR A 151 -8.84 -12.64 3.83
C TYR A 151 -9.13 -12.41 5.31
N GLN A 152 -9.50 -11.20 5.71
CA GLN A 152 -9.78 -10.83 7.12
C GLN A 152 -8.59 -11.10 8.04
N GLN A 153 -7.38 -10.94 7.53
CA GLN A 153 -6.13 -11.20 8.21
C GLN A 153 -5.05 -10.25 7.71
N HIS A 154 -4.16 -9.81 8.60
CA HIS A 154 -2.98 -9.05 8.21
C HIS A 154 -1.95 -9.95 7.54
N PHE A 155 -1.28 -9.44 6.53
CA PHE A 155 -0.27 -10.21 5.81
C PHE A 155 0.86 -10.67 6.75
N ASP A 156 1.34 -9.79 7.62
CA ASP A 156 2.43 -10.13 8.55
C ASP A 156 2.04 -11.13 9.65
N ASP A 157 0.76 -11.45 9.81
CA ASP A 157 0.27 -12.49 10.74
C ASP A 157 0.21 -13.88 10.10
N ILE A 158 0.43 -13.99 8.80
CA ILE A 158 0.44 -15.27 8.09
C ILE A 158 1.68 -16.07 8.49
N VAL A 159 1.47 -17.31 8.91
CA VAL A 159 2.55 -18.27 9.20
C VAL A 159 2.55 -19.34 8.12
N VAL A 160 3.66 -19.47 7.41
CA VAL A 160 3.87 -20.56 6.46
C VAL A 160 4.31 -21.81 7.22
N GLN A 161 3.61 -22.90 6.98
CA GLN A 161 3.88 -24.20 7.60
C GLN A 161 5.12 -24.87 7.00
#